data_e3d36adbeb2e0e87136c5124d189b1cc
#
_entry.id   e3d36adbeb2e0e87136c5124d189b1cc
#
_cell.length_a   1.000
_cell.length_b   1.000
_cell.length_c   1.000
_cell.angle_alpha   90.00
_cell.angle_beta   90.00
_cell.angle_gamma   90.00
#
_symmetry.space_group_name_H-M   'P 1'
#
loop_
_entity.id
_entity.type
_entity.pdbx_description
1 polymer ?
#
loop_
_entity_poly.entity_id
_entity_poly.type
_entity_poly.pdbx_seq_one_letter_code
_entity_poly.pdbx_strand_id
1 'polypeptide(L)'
;MYDRYQSPLSERYASREMQYIFSPEKKFRTWRKLWIALAETEKELGLPITQEQIDELKAHKDDINFDVAKEREKLVRHDVMSHVYAYGLQCPNAKGIIHLGATSCYVGDNTDIILMTEALKLVRKKLVNVMAELASFAEKYKDQPTLAFTHFQPAQPTTVGKRATLWLMELKLDLDDLDYVISSMKMLGSKGTTGTQASFLELFDGDHEKCRRADQMIAEKMGFTGCFPVSGQTYSRKVDSRVLSVLAGIAQSAHKFSNDIRLLQHLKEVEEPFEKNQIGSSAMAYKRNPMRSERIASLANYVMADMMNPMLVASTQWFERTLDDSANKRLSIPEGFLAVDGILDLYLNVVDGLVVYPKVIEKRLMSELPFMATENIMMDAVKAGGDRQELHERIRELSMEAGRNVKAEGKDNNLLELIAADPSFNLPLEELKKTMDPKKYVGRAPQQVEEFLDEVIRPVLEENKDLLGIKAEINV
;
A
#
# COMPACT_ATOMS: atom_id res chain seq x y z
N MET A 1 -14.42 27.15 13.11
CA MET A 1 -13.21 26.75 13.87
C MET A 1 -12.04 26.53 12.91
N TYR A 2 -11.55 27.61 12.30
CA TYR A 2 -10.44 27.59 11.31
C TYR A 2 -9.16 28.23 11.86
N ASP A 3 -9.08 28.36 13.19
CA ASP A 3 -8.02 29.05 13.95
C ASP A 3 -7.01 28.07 14.57
N ARG A 4 -7.09 26.78 14.21
CA ARG A 4 -6.19 25.72 14.69
C ARG A 4 -5.66 24.89 13.54
N TYR A 5 -4.44 24.39 13.71
CA TYR A 5 -3.86 23.45 12.76
C TYR A 5 -4.72 22.17 12.69
N GLN A 6 -5.00 21.73 11.46
CA GLN A 6 -5.64 20.46 11.15
C GLN A 6 -4.73 19.68 10.20
N SER A 7 -4.59 18.39 10.43
CA SER A 7 -3.74 17.56 9.59
C SER A 7 -4.35 17.38 8.19
N PRO A 8 -3.62 17.69 7.11
CA PRO A 8 -4.09 17.41 5.75
C PRO A 8 -4.41 15.94 5.50
N LEU A 9 -3.78 15.04 6.23
CA LEU A 9 -4.09 13.60 6.14
C LEU A 9 -5.56 13.31 6.48
N SER A 10 -6.09 13.93 7.55
CA SER A 10 -7.49 13.77 7.94
C SER A 10 -8.44 14.60 7.10
N GLU A 11 -8.06 15.83 6.73
CA GLU A 11 -8.93 16.76 6.02
C GLU A 11 -9.09 16.43 4.53
N ARG A 12 -8.04 15.87 3.90
CA ARG A 12 -7.95 15.81 2.45
C ARG A 12 -7.71 14.41 1.89
N TYR A 13 -6.99 13.52 2.58
CA TYR A 13 -6.43 12.33 1.94
C TYR A 13 -6.96 11.03 2.45
N ALA A 14 -7.07 10.83 3.75
CA ALA A 14 -7.50 9.56 4.33
C ALA A 14 -9.02 9.39 4.29
N SER A 15 -9.46 8.14 4.11
CA SER A 15 -10.87 7.78 4.22
C SER A 15 -11.39 7.92 5.65
N ARG A 16 -12.70 8.09 5.79
CA ARG A 16 -13.37 8.13 7.11
C ARG A 16 -13.20 6.82 7.87
N GLU A 17 -13.15 5.70 7.17
CA GLU A 17 -12.97 4.37 7.76
C GLU A 17 -11.60 4.27 8.46
N MET A 18 -10.51 4.67 7.79
CA MET A 18 -9.18 4.69 8.40
C MET A 18 -9.08 5.69 9.55
N GLN A 19 -9.65 6.88 9.39
CA GLN A 19 -9.69 7.88 10.45
C GLN A 19 -10.42 7.39 11.69
N TYR A 20 -11.52 6.66 11.52
CA TYR A 20 -12.29 6.10 12.64
C TYR A 20 -11.46 5.06 13.41
N ILE A 21 -10.70 4.19 12.73
CA ILE A 21 -9.85 3.18 13.40
C ILE A 21 -8.91 3.85 14.42
N PHE A 22 -8.34 5.01 14.10
CA PHE A 22 -7.41 5.73 14.99
C PHE A 22 -8.07 6.85 15.80
N SER A 23 -9.41 6.91 15.81
CA SER A 23 -10.14 7.92 16.57
C SER A 23 -10.10 7.64 18.09
N PRO A 24 -10.22 8.69 18.92
CA PRO A 24 -10.38 8.53 20.36
C PRO A 24 -11.58 7.63 20.73
N GLU A 25 -12.69 7.75 20.00
CA GLU A 25 -13.87 6.92 20.22
C GLU A 25 -13.55 5.43 20.08
N LYS A 26 -12.95 5.02 18.96
CA LYS A 26 -12.56 3.63 18.71
C LYS A 26 -11.55 3.14 19.76
N LYS A 27 -10.55 3.96 20.08
CA LYS A 27 -9.52 3.65 21.08
C LYS A 27 -10.14 3.34 22.44
N PHE A 28 -10.96 4.22 22.97
CA PHE A 28 -11.49 4.06 24.33
C PHE A 28 -12.61 3.03 24.43
N ARG A 29 -13.38 2.81 23.37
CA ARG A 29 -14.28 1.65 23.27
C ARG A 29 -13.50 0.34 23.31
N THR A 30 -12.34 0.29 22.68
CA THR A 30 -11.46 -0.90 22.71
C THR A 30 -10.89 -1.13 24.13
N TRP A 31 -10.55 -0.06 24.85
CA TRP A 31 -10.14 -0.18 26.25
C TRP A 31 -11.24 -0.83 27.12
N ARG A 32 -12.49 -0.40 26.96
CA ARG A 32 -13.61 -0.98 27.70
C ARG A 32 -13.84 -2.45 27.35
N LYS A 33 -13.71 -2.82 26.07
CA LYS A 33 -13.76 -4.23 25.66
C LYS A 33 -12.64 -5.07 26.30
N LEU A 34 -11.43 -4.52 26.39
CA LEU A 34 -10.31 -5.19 27.06
C LEU A 34 -10.53 -5.35 28.56
N TRP A 35 -11.10 -4.36 29.24
CA TRP A 35 -11.45 -4.49 30.65
C TRP A 35 -12.58 -5.52 30.89
N ILE A 36 -13.54 -5.60 29.99
CA ILE A 36 -14.57 -6.65 30.04
C ILE A 36 -13.94 -8.03 29.83
N ALA A 37 -13.09 -8.17 28.80
CA ALA A 37 -12.39 -9.44 28.53
C ALA A 37 -11.53 -9.89 29.73
N LEU A 38 -10.86 -8.93 30.39
CA LEU A 38 -10.11 -9.20 31.61
C LEU A 38 -11.00 -9.71 32.75
N ALA A 39 -12.08 -8.98 33.07
CA ALA A 39 -13.01 -9.34 34.15
C ALA A 39 -13.70 -10.70 33.89
N GLU A 40 -14.14 -10.97 32.67
CA GLU A 40 -14.67 -12.28 32.27
C GLU A 40 -13.65 -13.41 32.49
N THR A 41 -12.43 -13.19 32.02
CA THR A 41 -11.33 -14.17 32.16
C THR A 41 -11.00 -14.43 33.62
N GLU A 42 -10.88 -13.39 34.42
CA GLU A 42 -10.62 -13.51 35.86
C GLU A 42 -11.74 -14.26 36.59
N LYS A 43 -13.00 -13.99 36.24
CA LYS A 43 -14.16 -14.73 36.77
C LYS A 43 -14.08 -16.21 36.38
N GLU A 44 -13.86 -16.52 35.12
CA GLU A 44 -13.77 -17.89 34.61
C GLU A 44 -12.62 -18.68 35.24
N LEU A 45 -11.55 -17.99 35.67
CA LEU A 45 -10.41 -18.57 36.36
C LEU A 45 -10.56 -18.63 37.88
N GLY A 46 -11.72 -18.20 38.41
CA GLY A 46 -12.13 -18.42 39.78
C GLY A 46 -11.97 -17.23 40.72
N LEU A 47 -11.70 -16.02 40.22
CA LEU A 47 -11.74 -14.83 41.08
C LEU A 47 -13.18 -14.46 41.43
N PRO A 48 -13.44 -13.81 42.58
CA PRO A 48 -14.78 -13.50 43.08
C PRO A 48 -15.41 -12.30 42.32
N ILE A 49 -15.60 -12.44 41.03
CA ILE A 49 -16.24 -11.47 40.16
C ILE A 49 -17.64 -11.97 39.82
N THR A 50 -18.67 -11.14 40.04
CA THR A 50 -20.07 -11.54 39.81
C THR A 50 -20.50 -11.30 38.35
N GLN A 51 -21.56 -12.00 37.93
CA GLN A 51 -22.13 -11.78 36.60
C GLN A 51 -22.73 -10.37 36.49
N GLU A 52 -23.35 -9.86 37.54
CA GLU A 52 -23.90 -8.52 37.60
C GLU A 52 -22.88 -7.43 37.36
N GLN A 53 -21.67 -7.60 37.90
CA GLN A 53 -20.54 -6.68 37.63
C GLN A 53 -20.14 -6.68 36.14
N ILE A 54 -20.06 -7.87 35.53
CA ILE A 54 -19.75 -7.99 34.11
C ILE A 54 -20.85 -7.40 33.22
N ASP A 55 -22.11 -7.67 33.56
CA ASP A 55 -23.26 -7.15 32.82
C ASP A 55 -23.34 -5.63 32.92
N GLU A 56 -23.03 -5.04 34.07
CA GLU A 56 -22.93 -3.59 34.26
C GLU A 56 -21.83 -2.98 33.36
N LEU A 57 -20.64 -3.60 33.32
CA LEU A 57 -19.55 -3.17 32.39
C LEU A 57 -20.00 -3.24 30.93
N LYS A 58 -20.68 -4.32 30.53
CA LYS A 58 -21.17 -4.48 29.16
C LYS A 58 -22.23 -3.46 28.78
N ALA A 59 -23.10 -3.10 29.71
CA ALA A 59 -24.15 -2.10 29.49
C ALA A 59 -23.56 -0.72 29.13
N HIS A 60 -22.40 -0.38 29.68
CA HIS A 60 -21.77 0.92 29.50
C HIS A 60 -20.48 0.88 28.64
N LYS A 61 -20.29 -0.15 27.82
CA LYS A 61 -19.06 -0.28 27.02
C LYS A 61 -18.91 0.77 25.93
N ASP A 62 -20.00 1.33 25.42
CA ASP A 62 -20.00 2.22 24.26
C ASP A 62 -20.36 3.69 24.60
N ASP A 63 -20.94 3.99 25.74
CA ASP A 63 -21.37 5.33 26.17
C ASP A 63 -20.31 6.04 27.02
N ILE A 64 -19.18 6.32 26.42
CA ILE A 64 -18.02 6.90 27.11
C ILE A 64 -18.29 8.37 27.46
N ASN A 65 -18.13 8.73 28.74
CA ASN A 65 -18.14 10.12 29.16
C ASN A 65 -16.74 10.75 29.03
N PHE A 66 -16.46 11.29 27.85
CA PHE A 66 -15.19 11.92 27.53
C PHE A 66 -14.88 13.14 28.38
N ASP A 67 -15.89 13.93 28.75
CA ASP A 67 -15.70 15.15 29.55
C ASP A 67 -15.24 14.80 30.97
N VAL A 68 -15.86 13.83 31.59
CA VAL A 68 -15.46 13.34 32.92
C VAL A 68 -14.02 12.79 32.89
N ALA A 69 -13.68 11.97 31.88
CA ALA A 69 -12.33 11.43 31.74
C ALA A 69 -11.30 12.56 31.57
N LYS A 70 -11.60 13.55 30.71
CA LYS A 70 -10.71 14.69 30.45
C LYS A 70 -10.50 15.57 31.68
N GLU A 71 -11.57 15.89 32.40
CA GLU A 71 -11.45 16.66 33.64
C GLU A 71 -10.64 15.91 34.71
N ARG A 72 -10.87 14.59 34.83
CA ARG A 72 -10.07 13.76 35.74
C ARG A 72 -8.59 13.72 35.37
N GLU A 73 -8.30 13.62 34.06
CA GLU A 73 -6.89 13.60 33.56
C GLU A 73 -6.15 14.90 33.87
N LYS A 74 -6.81 16.05 33.83
CA LYS A 74 -6.21 17.33 34.26
C LYS A 74 -5.73 17.31 35.72
N LEU A 75 -6.42 16.57 36.58
CA LEU A 75 -6.09 16.44 37.98
C LEU A 75 -4.99 15.42 38.24
N VAL A 76 -5.13 14.21 37.67
CA VAL A 76 -4.25 13.09 38.02
C VAL A 76 -3.10 12.85 37.03
N ARG A 77 -3.12 13.53 35.89
CA ARG A 77 -2.11 13.46 34.82
C ARG A 77 -1.85 12.04 34.32
N HIS A 78 -2.91 11.22 34.25
CA HIS A 78 -2.84 9.82 33.86
C HIS A 78 -4.12 9.42 33.11
N ASP A 79 -4.00 9.16 31.81
CA ASP A 79 -5.13 8.89 30.91
C ASP A 79 -5.88 7.59 31.29
N VAL A 80 -5.17 6.47 31.49
CA VAL A 80 -5.79 5.18 31.79
C VAL A 80 -6.58 5.26 33.09
N MET A 81 -5.99 5.82 34.17
CA MET A 81 -6.69 5.94 35.47
C MET A 81 -7.86 6.92 35.38
N SER A 82 -7.81 7.90 34.50
CA SER A 82 -8.94 8.80 34.26
C SER A 82 -10.12 8.11 33.58
N HIS A 83 -9.86 7.22 32.64
CA HIS A 83 -10.89 6.38 32.03
C HIS A 83 -11.41 5.27 32.94
N VAL A 84 -10.56 4.67 33.79
CA VAL A 84 -11.01 3.77 34.87
C VAL A 84 -11.98 4.48 35.81
N TYR A 85 -11.65 5.70 36.21
CA TYR A 85 -12.53 6.53 37.06
C TYR A 85 -13.87 6.83 36.36
N ALA A 86 -13.82 7.32 35.11
CA ALA A 86 -15.04 7.65 34.36
C ALA A 86 -15.93 6.41 34.16
N TYR A 87 -15.34 5.27 33.87
CA TYR A 87 -16.08 4.00 33.74
C TYR A 87 -16.68 3.54 35.07
N GLY A 88 -15.91 3.66 36.16
CA GLY A 88 -16.37 3.33 37.51
C GLY A 88 -17.53 4.18 38.00
N LEU A 89 -17.65 5.45 37.56
CA LEU A 89 -18.81 6.27 37.88
C LEU A 89 -20.09 5.74 37.22
N GLN A 90 -19.99 5.15 36.04
CA GLN A 90 -21.11 4.52 35.32
C GLN A 90 -21.44 3.11 35.86
N CYS A 91 -20.43 2.45 36.44
CA CYS A 91 -20.50 1.07 36.91
C CYS A 91 -20.14 0.96 38.38
N PRO A 92 -21.00 1.48 39.29
CA PRO A 92 -20.71 1.55 40.73
C PRO A 92 -20.49 0.19 41.41
N ASN A 93 -21.17 -0.88 40.95
CA ASN A 93 -20.95 -2.24 41.46
C ASN A 93 -19.66 -2.89 40.94
N ALA A 94 -19.28 -2.56 39.72
CA ALA A 94 -18.07 -3.13 39.07
C ALA A 94 -16.80 -2.27 39.23
N LYS A 95 -16.88 -1.05 39.77
CA LYS A 95 -15.73 -0.13 39.84
C LYS A 95 -14.49 -0.71 40.49
N GLY A 96 -14.65 -1.63 41.45
CA GLY A 96 -13.56 -2.25 42.18
C GLY A 96 -12.80 -3.33 41.41
N ILE A 97 -13.35 -3.82 40.30
CA ILE A 97 -12.73 -4.87 39.47
C ILE A 97 -12.23 -4.35 38.13
N ILE A 98 -12.50 -3.09 37.79
CA ILE A 98 -11.98 -2.53 36.53
C ILE A 98 -10.44 -2.44 36.63
N HIS A 99 -9.75 -3.01 35.63
CA HIS A 99 -8.28 -2.98 35.58
C HIS A 99 -7.58 -3.80 36.69
N LEU A 100 -8.24 -4.81 37.23
CA LEU A 100 -7.69 -5.63 38.32
C LEU A 100 -6.42 -6.37 37.86
N GLY A 101 -5.33 -6.24 38.64
CA GLY A 101 -4.03 -6.84 38.32
C GLY A 101 -3.29 -6.25 37.12
N ALA A 102 -3.94 -5.41 36.32
CA ALA A 102 -3.37 -4.87 35.10
C ALA A 102 -2.56 -3.58 35.30
N THR A 103 -1.73 -3.26 34.33
CA THR A 103 -1.04 -1.98 34.19
C THR A 103 -1.55 -1.23 32.96
N SER A 104 -1.19 0.05 32.83
CA SER A 104 -1.65 0.90 31.72
C SER A 104 -1.40 0.30 30.34
N CYS A 105 -0.29 -0.40 30.15
CA CYS A 105 0.05 -1.04 28.88
C CYS A 105 -0.86 -2.21 28.52
N TYR A 106 -1.62 -2.76 29.47
CA TYR A 106 -2.64 -3.77 29.18
C TYR A 106 -3.67 -3.21 28.18
N VAL A 107 -4.26 -2.06 28.47
CA VAL A 107 -5.20 -1.46 27.52
C VAL A 107 -4.50 -0.71 26.39
N GLY A 108 -3.40 -0.01 26.66
CA GLY A 108 -2.69 0.79 25.67
C GLY A 108 -2.09 -0.08 24.55
N ASP A 109 -1.26 -1.02 24.90
CA ASP A 109 -0.54 -1.85 23.93
C ASP A 109 -1.44 -2.86 23.22
N ASN A 110 -2.34 -3.52 23.96
CA ASN A 110 -3.30 -4.43 23.31
C ASN A 110 -4.22 -3.69 22.34
N THR A 111 -4.65 -2.47 22.67
CA THR A 111 -5.42 -1.63 21.73
C THR A 111 -4.61 -1.28 20.49
N ASP A 112 -3.35 -0.89 20.64
CA ASP A 112 -2.50 -0.57 19.48
C ASP A 112 -2.36 -1.77 18.53
N ILE A 113 -2.17 -2.98 19.05
CA ILE A 113 -2.16 -4.21 18.23
C ILE A 113 -3.50 -4.42 17.51
N ILE A 114 -4.61 -4.24 18.22
CA ILE A 114 -5.95 -4.41 17.63
C ILE A 114 -6.18 -3.41 16.50
N LEU A 115 -5.90 -2.12 16.76
CA LEU A 115 -6.13 -1.05 15.77
C LEU A 115 -5.19 -1.18 14.57
N MET A 116 -3.90 -1.48 14.78
CA MET A 116 -2.98 -1.76 13.69
C MET A 116 -3.43 -2.95 12.84
N THR A 117 -3.93 -4.02 13.46
CA THR A 117 -4.42 -5.19 12.74
C THR A 117 -5.66 -4.88 11.92
N GLU A 118 -6.61 -4.11 12.46
CA GLU A 118 -7.78 -3.66 11.70
C GLU A 118 -7.37 -2.75 10.53
N ALA A 119 -6.44 -1.83 10.76
CA ALA A 119 -5.91 -0.93 9.73
C ALA A 119 -5.15 -1.67 8.63
N LEU A 120 -4.32 -2.66 8.98
CA LEU A 120 -3.64 -3.53 7.99
C LEU A 120 -4.64 -4.30 7.13
N LYS A 121 -5.74 -4.79 7.72
CA LYS A 121 -6.82 -5.46 6.96
C LYS A 121 -7.52 -4.50 6.00
N LEU A 122 -7.72 -3.25 6.38
CA LEU A 122 -8.28 -2.23 5.49
C LEU A 122 -7.31 -1.89 4.36
N VAL A 123 -6.02 -1.73 4.65
CA VAL A 123 -4.97 -1.56 3.63
C VAL A 123 -4.98 -2.75 2.66
N ARG A 124 -5.06 -3.97 3.18
CA ARG A 124 -5.15 -5.20 2.38
C ARG A 124 -6.35 -5.19 1.44
N LYS A 125 -7.52 -4.84 1.96
CA LYS A 125 -8.76 -4.72 1.16
C LYS A 125 -8.58 -3.74 0.01
N LYS A 126 -8.00 -2.56 0.25
CA LYS A 126 -7.75 -1.57 -0.81
C LYS A 126 -6.69 -2.06 -1.80
N LEU A 127 -5.62 -2.68 -1.33
CA LEU A 127 -4.54 -3.21 -2.17
C LEU A 127 -5.05 -4.25 -3.18
N VAL A 128 -5.87 -5.21 -2.74
CA VAL A 128 -6.43 -6.23 -3.66
C VAL A 128 -7.39 -5.61 -4.68
N ASN A 129 -8.09 -4.53 -4.34
CA ASN A 129 -8.92 -3.80 -5.31
C ASN A 129 -8.07 -3.06 -6.36
N VAL A 130 -6.97 -2.43 -5.97
CA VAL A 130 -6.00 -1.86 -6.93
C VAL A 130 -5.46 -2.94 -7.85
N MET A 131 -5.10 -4.11 -7.29
CA MET A 131 -4.64 -5.25 -8.09
C MET A 131 -5.69 -5.74 -9.08
N ALA A 132 -6.97 -5.77 -8.70
CA ALA A 132 -8.08 -6.16 -9.58
C ALA A 132 -8.23 -5.21 -10.78
N GLU A 133 -8.18 -3.90 -10.53
CA GLU A 133 -8.25 -2.89 -11.60
C GLU A 133 -7.02 -2.93 -12.52
N LEU A 134 -5.82 -3.10 -11.96
CA LEU A 134 -4.61 -3.29 -12.77
C LEU A 134 -4.65 -4.56 -13.61
N ALA A 135 -5.20 -5.65 -13.08
CA ALA A 135 -5.37 -6.90 -13.82
C ALA A 135 -6.32 -6.69 -15.02
N SER A 136 -7.44 -6.01 -14.79
CA SER A 136 -8.39 -5.67 -15.86
C SER A 136 -7.75 -4.78 -16.92
N PHE A 137 -6.97 -3.79 -16.52
CA PHE A 137 -6.22 -2.93 -17.43
C PHE A 137 -5.17 -3.72 -18.23
N ALA A 138 -4.39 -4.57 -17.57
CA ALA A 138 -3.39 -5.41 -18.23
C ALA A 138 -4.02 -6.35 -19.26
N GLU A 139 -5.12 -7.02 -18.92
CA GLU A 139 -5.88 -7.89 -19.83
C GLU A 139 -6.38 -7.12 -21.06
N LYS A 140 -6.99 -5.96 -20.82
CA LYS A 140 -7.55 -5.11 -21.90
C LYS A 140 -6.51 -4.68 -22.93
N TYR A 141 -5.29 -4.40 -22.48
CA TYR A 141 -4.23 -3.84 -23.31
C TYR A 141 -3.06 -4.82 -23.55
N LYS A 142 -3.25 -6.11 -23.33
CA LYS A 142 -2.19 -7.12 -23.50
C LYS A 142 -1.62 -7.18 -24.92
N ASP A 143 -2.46 -6.89 -25.92
CA ASP A 143 -2.11 -6.93 -27.35
C ASP A 143 -1.77 -5.56 -27.94
N GLN A 144 -1.79 -4.47 -27.15
CA GLN A 144 -1.48 -3.13 -27.62
C GLN A 144 0.03 -2.89 -27.63
N PRO A 145 0.72 -2.93 -28.79
CA PRO A 145 2.14 -2.65 -28.86
C PRO A 145 2.46 -1.22 -28.41
N THR A 146 3.58 -1.07 -27.71
CA THR A 146 4.12 0.23 -27.33
C THR A 146 5.63 0.18 -27.32
N LEU A 147 6.27 1.34 -27.47
CA LEU A 147 7.71 1.46 -27.35
C LEU A 147 8.11 1.24 -25.89
N ALA A 148 9.04 0.31 -25.62
CA ALA A 148 9.67 0.20 -24.32
C ALA A 148 10.85 1.15 -24.20
N PHE A 149 11.20 1.44 -22.94
CA PHE A 149 12.34 2.30 -22.61
C PHE A 149 13.26 1.61 -21.61
N THR A 150 14.55 1.60 -21.92
CA THR A 150 15.63 1.30 -20.95
C THR A 150 16.52 2.54 -20.86
N HIS A 151 16.93 2.92 -19.66
CA HIS A 151 17.63 4.20 -19.44
C HIS A 151 16.87 5.42 -19.99
N PHE A 152 15.55 5.30 -20.07
CA PHE A 152 14.63 6.23 -20.72
C PHE A 152 14.95 6.50 -22.21
N GLN A 153 15.65 5.58 -22.85
CA GLN A 153 15.90 5.57 -24.29
C GLN A 153 15.02 4.51 -24.97
N PRO A 154 14.60 4.74 -26.24
CA PRO A 154 13.87 3.76 -27.01
C PRO A 154 14.56 2.40 -27.03
N ALA A 155 13.81 1.36 -26.72
CA ALA A 155 14.23 -0.03 -26.73
C ALA A 155 13.24 -0.89 -27.53
N GLN A 156 13.42 -2.20 -27.51
CA GLN A 156 12.51 -3.10 -28.20
C GLN A 156 11.06 -2.91 -27.75
N PRO A 157 10.07 -3.09 -28.62
CA PRO A 157 8.66 -2.98 -28.27
C PRO A 157 8.23 -3.96 -27.17
N THR A 158 7.25 -3.53 -26.39
CA THR A 158 6.46 -4.32 -25.47
C THR A 158 4.98 -4.11 -25.73
N THR A 159 4.12 -4.46 -24.78
CA THR A 159 2.71 -4.05 -24.82
C THR A 159 2.35 -3.20 -23.60
N VAL A 160 1.30 -2.41 -23.76
CA VAL A 160 0.75 -1.58 -22.66
C VAL A 160 0.34 -2.48 -21.49
N GLY A 161 -0.31 -3.61 -21.75
CA GLY A 161 -0.69 -4.58 -20.73
C GLY A 161 0.51 -5.23 -20.06
N LYS A 162 1.57 -5.56 -20.80
CA LYS A 162 2.79 -6.12 -20.22
C LYS A 162 3.47 -5.13 -19.27
N ARG A 163 3.51 -3.84 -19.61
CA ARG A 163 4.01 -2.81 -18.71
C ARG A 163 3.21 -2.76 -17.42
N ALA A 164 1.88 -2.87 -17.49
CA ALA A 164 1.02 -2.89 -16.32
C ALA A 164 1.29 -4.10 -15.40
N THR A 165 1.69 -5.24 -15.93
CA THR A 165 2.07 -6.40 -15.11
C THR A 165 3.30 -6.15 -14.25
N LEU A 166 4.17 -5.21 -14.61
CA LEU A 166 5.32 -4.82 -13.76
C LEU A 166 4.83 -4.15 -12.48
N TRP A 167 3.87 -3.22 -12.58
CA TRP A 167 3.25 -2.59 -11.41
C TRP A 167 2.49 -3.61 -10.57
N LEU A 168 1.77 -4.50 -11.22
CA LEU A 168 0.98 -5.53 -10.55
C LEU A 168 1.85 -6.55 -9.81
N MET A 169 3.01 -6.90 -10.34
CA MET A 169 3.97 -7.78 -9.68
C MET A 169 4.52 -7.15 -8.38
N GLU A 170 4.82 -5.86 -8.39
CA GLU A 170 5.27 -5.15 -7.19
C GLU A 170 4.20 -5.18 -6.10
N LEU A 171 2.94 -4.91 -6.46
CA LEU A 171 1.82 -5.01 -5.50
C LEU A 171 1.58 -6.44 -5.00
N LYS A 172 1.88 -7.46 -5.80
CA LYS A 172 1.81 -8.86 -5.36
C LYS A 172 2.86 -9.15 -4.28
N LEU A 173 4.08 -8.63 -4.43
CA LEU A 173 5.12 -8.74 -3.40
C LEU A 173 4.69 -8.02 -2.12
N ASP A 174 4.13 -6.82 -2.24
CA ASP A 174 3.61 -6.07 -1.10
C ASP A 174 2.49 -6.83 -0.38
N LEU A 175 1.60 -7.49 -1.13
CA LEU A 175 0.52 -8.30 -0.54
C LEU A 175 1.07 -9.48 0.26
N ASP A 176 2.09 -10.16 -0.25
CA ASP A 176 2.73 -11.28 0.46
C ASP A 176 3.35 -10.83 1.78
N ASP A 177 4.07 -9.70 1.77
CA ASP A 177 4.65 -9.11 2.98
C ASP A 177 3.56 -8.65 3.96
N LEU A 178 2.49 -8.04 3.46
CA LEU A 178 1.35 -7.60 4.26
C LEU A 178 0.63 -8.77 4.93
N ASP A 179 0.37 -9.85 4.20
CA ASP A 179 -0.26 -11.07 4.73
C ASP A 179 0.60 -11.74 5.79
N TYR A 180 1.92 -11.77 5.58
CA TYR A 180 2.85 -12.25 6.59
C TYR A 180 2.79 -11.40 7.88
N VAL A 181 2.79 -10.08 7.76
CA VAL A 181 2.71 -9.19 8.93
C VAL A 181 1.38 -9.37 9.65
N ILE A 182 0.25 -9.38 8.95
CA ILE A 182 -1.08 -9.61 9.55
C ILE A 182 -1.10 -10.93 10.31
N SER A 183 -0.62 -12.02 9.72
CA SER A 183 -0.60 -13.35 10.34
C SER A 183 0.29 -13.42 11.59
N SER A 184 1.29 -12.56 11.67
CA SER A 184 2.25 -12.50 12.78
C SER A 184 1.79 -11.63 13.95
N MET A 185 0.67 -10.89 13.81
CA MET A 185 0.16 -10.01 14.87
C MET A 185 -0.38 -10.83 16.04
N LYS A 186 0.13 -10.52 17.24
CA LYS A 186 -0.27 -11.14 18.50
C LYS A 186 -0.51 -10.07 19.55
N MET A 187 -1.37 -10.39 20.53
CA MET A 187 -1.62 -9.51 21.65
C MET A 187 -0.39 -9.42 22.58
N LEU A 188 -0.28 -8.35 23.35
CA LEU A 188 0.59 -8.30 24.51
C LEU A 188 0.10 -9.29 25.58
N GLY A 189 -1.20 -9.31 25.84
CA GLY A 189 -1.81 -10.05 26.93
C GLY A 189 -1.77 -9.28 28.24
N SER A 190 -1.89 -10.02 29.34
CA SER A 190 -1.86 -9.51 30.72
C SER A 190 -0.49 -9.74 31.35
N LYS A 191 0.52 -8.98 30.93
CA LYS A 191 1.93 -9.22 31.31
C LYS A 191 2.36 -8.55 32.63
N GLY A 192 1.68 -7.48 33.03
CA GLY A 192 2.01 -6.73 34.25
C GLY A 192 3.16 -5.74 34.06
N THR A 193 3.67 -5.23 35.17
CA THR A 193 4.58 -4.07 35.21
C THR A 193 5.92 -4.32 34.51
N THR A 194 6.44 -5.53 34.57
CA THR A 194 7.75 -5.89 34.00
C THR A 194 7.70 -7.11 33.07
N GLY A 195 6.49 -7.55 32.70
CA GLY A 195 6.30 -8.72 31.85
C GLY A 195 6.30 -10.06 32.59
N THR A 196 6.42 -10.05 33.93
CA THR A 196 6.53 -11.26 34.75
C THR A 196 5.19 -11.85 35.19
N GLN A 197 4.08 -11.14 34.97
CA GLN A 197 2.74 -11.49 35.48
C GLN A 197 2.65 -11.60 37.03
N ALA A 198 3.54 -10.95 37.74
CA ALA A 198 3.63 -11.09 39.20
C ALA A 198 2.29 -10.81 39.91
N SER A 199 1.58 -9.73 39.54
CA SER A 199 0.27 -9.40 40.14
C SER A 199 -0.80 -10.44 39.82
N PHE A 200 -0.79 -11.00 38.64
CA PHE A 200 -1.72 -12.06 38.24
C PHE A 200 -1.40 -13.38 38.93
N LEU A 201 -0.11 -13.70 39.09
CA LEU A 201 0.31 -14.89 39.82
C LEU A 201 -0.12 -14.84 41.29
N GLU A 202 -0.06 -13.65 41.91
CA GLU A 202 -0.57 -13.44 43.26
C GLU A 202 -2.10 -13.54 43.33
N LEU A 203 -2.83 -12.94 42.38
CA LEU A 203 -4.29 -13.05 42.28
C LEU A 203 -4.79 -14.50 42.10
N PHE A 204 -3.98 -15.34 41.46
CA PHE A 204 -4.28 -16.77 41.23
C PHE A 204 -3.57 -17.69 42.23
N ASP A 205 -3.18 -17.20 43.38
CA ASP A 205 -2.57 -17.99 44.50
C ASP A 205 -1.35 -18.83 44.03
N GLY A 206 -0.53 -18.29 43.13
CA GLY A 206 0.66 -18.95 42.63
C GLY A 206 0.40 -19.94 41.47
N ASP A 207 -0.79 -19.97 40.90
CA ASP A 207 -1.12 -20.89 39.81
C ASP A 207 -0.62 -20.35 38.44
N HIS A 208 0.52 -20.88 38.00
CA HIS A 208 1.16 -20.53 36.75
C HIS A 208 0.30 -20.86 35.50
N GLU A 209 -0.47 -21.97 35.55
CA GLU A 209 -1.32 -22.36 34.43
C GLU A 209 -2.50 -21.41 34.27
N LYS A 210 -3.08 -20.89 35.35
CA LYS A 210 -4.11 -19.84 35.26
C LYS A 210 -3.57 -18.56 34.64
N CYS A 211 -2.32 -18.16 34.98
CA CYS A 211 -1.69 -16.99 34.34
C CYS A 211 -1.51 -17.17 32.83
N ARG A 212 -1.02 -18.32 32.39
CA ARG A 212 -0.87 -18.65 30.97
C ARG A 212 -2.22 -18.68 30.26
N ARG A 213 -3.20 -19.32 30.89
CA ARG A 213 -4.56 -19.44 30.34
C ARG A 213 -5.24 -18.09 30.25
N ALA A 214 -5.01 -17.18 31.18
CA ALA A 214 -5.54 -15.82 31.15
C ALA A 214 -5.13 -15.08 29.87
N ASP A 215 -3.84 -15.12 29.49
CA ASP A 215 -3.35 -14.53 28.24
C ASP A 215 -4.07 -15.10 27.00
N GLN A 216 -4.17 -16.43 26.95
CA GLN A 216 -4.81 -17.10 25.80
C GLN A 216 -6.31 -16.74 25.72
N MET A 217 -7.03 -16.75 26.84
CA MET A 217 -8.46 -16.43 26.86
C MET A 217 -8.74 -14.97 26.48
N ILE A 218 -7.93 -14.04 26.95
CA ILE A 218 -8.04 -12.62 26.56
C ILE A 218 -7.82 -12.47 25.05
N ALA A 219 -6.77 -13.10 24.51
CA ALA A 219 -6.51 -13.05 23.08
C ALA A 219 -7.68 -13.61 22.26
N GLU A 220 -8.23 -14.76 22.64
CA GLU A 220 -9.38 -15.39 21.96
C GLU A 220 -10.62 -14.51 22.02
N LYS A 221 -10.94 -13.89 23.18
CA LYS A 221 -12.07 -12.96 23.36
C LYS A 221 -11.94 -11.73 22.46
N MET A 222 -10.71 -11.33 22.13
CA MET A 222 -10.41 -10.18 21.26
C MET A 222 -10.17 -10.59 19.78
N GLY A 223 -10.33 -11.88 19.45
CA GLY A 223 -10.23 -12.37 18.06
C GLY A 223 -8.81 -12.64 17.58
N PHE A 224 -7.86 -12.85 18.49
CA PHE A 224 -6.46 -13.18 18.17
C PHE A 224 -6.12 -14.63 18.52
N THR A 225 -5.13 -15.18 17.85
CA THR A 225 -4.67 -16.57 18.04
C THR A 225 -3.86 -16.78 19.32
N GLY A 226 -3.39 -15.68 19.96
CA GLY A 226 -2.61 -15.73 21.19
C GLY A 226 -1.85 -14.44 21.46
N CYS A 227 -0.99 -14.50 22.47
CA CYS A 227 -0.14 -13.41 22.89
C CYS A 227 1.33 -13.68 22.54
N PHE A 228 2.14 -12.62 22.54
CA PHE A 228 3.60 -12.79 22.51
C PHE A 228 4.04 -13.61 23.73
N PRO A 229 4.92 -14.61 23.54
CA PRO A 229 5.28 -15.53 24.63
C PRO A 229 6.07 -14.84 25.77
N VAL A 230 6.87 -13.83 25.40
CA VAL A 230 7.64 -13.01 26.36
C VAL A 230 7.57 -11.54 25.95
N SER A 231 7.58 -10.67 26.95
CA SER A 231 7.63 -9.23 26.78
C SER A 231 8.17 -8.57 28.07
N GLY A 232 8.50 -7.29 28.00
CA GLY A 232 8.56 -6.42 29.17
C GLY A 232 7.15 -5.95 29.56
N GLN A 233 7.05 -4.71 29.99
CA GLN A 233 5.75 -4.07 30.22
C GLN A 233 4.97 -3.90 28.92
N THR A 234 5.67 -3.75 27.80
CA THR A 234 5.13 -3.53 26.44
C THR A 234 5.46 -4.70 25.53
N TYR A 235 4.71 -4.87 24.43
CA TYR A 235 5.21 -5.69 23.34
C TYR A 235 6.47 -5.04 22.71
N SER A 236 7.31 -5.84 22.06
CA SER A 236 8.51 -5.31 21.39
C SER A 236 8.12 -4.25 20.34
N ARG A 237 8.68 -3.05 20.46
CA ARG A 237 8.46 -1.96 19.46
C ARG A 237 8.97 -2.32 18.08
N LYS A 238 9.68 -3.42 17.93
CA LYS A 238 10.00 -4.01 16.63
C LYS A 238 8.75 -4.39 15.83
N VAL A 239 7.62 -4.66 16.48
CA VAL A 239 6.33 -4.89 15.82
C VAL A 239 5.89 -3.64 15.06
N ASP A 240 5.96 -2.46 15.68
CA ASP A 240 5.63 -1.19 15.05
C ASP A 240 6.53 -0.93 13.83
N SER A 241 7.83 -1.20 13.98
CA SER A 241 8.80 -1.09 12.87
C SER A 241 8.45 -2.01 11.70
N ARG A 242 8.05 -3.25 11.96
CA ARG A 242 7.61 -4.19 10.91
C ARG A 242 6.34 -3.71 10.20
N VAL A 243 5.37 -3.20 10.95
CA VAL A 243 4.12 -2.65 10.40
C VAL A 243 4.42 -1.46 9.48
N LEU A 244 5.20 -0.47 9.95
CA LEU A 244 5.54 0.68 9.12
C LEU A 244 6.42 0.32 7.91
N SER A 245 7.25 -0.72 8.01
CA SER A 245 8.06 -1.20 6.89
C SER A 245 7.19 -1.75 5.76
N VAL A 246 6.14 -2.48 6.07
CA VAL A 246 5.20 -2.98 5.06
C VAL A 246 4.41 -1.83 4.41
N LEU A 247 4.01 -0.84 5.18
CA LEU A 247 3.36 0.36 4.64
C LEU A 247 4.31 1.13 3.70
N ALA A 248 5.58 1.25 4.07
CA ALA A 248 6.60 1.87 3.23
C ALA A 248 6.86 1.10 1.94
N GLY A 249 6.79 -0.24 1.96
CA GLY A 249 6.85 -1.08 0.75
C GLY A 249 5.73 -0.75 -0.22
N ILE A 250 4.49 -0.71 0.25
CA ILE A 250 3.33 -0.32 -0.56
C ILE A 250 3.49 1.11 -1.12
N ALA A 251 3.95 2.04 -0.30
CA ALA A 251 4.23 3.41 -0.72
C ALA A 251 5.32 3.47 -1.82
N GLN A 252 6.36 2.66 -1.71
CA GLN A 252 7.42 2.53 -2.71
C GLN A 252 6.86 2.08 -4.06
N SER A 253 6.04 1.03 -4.08
CA SER A 253 5.41 0.52 -5.30
C SER A 253 4.47 1.55 -5.92
N ALA A 254 3.68 2.24 -5.11
CA ALA A 254 2.79 3.31 -5.57
C ALA A 254 3.57 4.51 -6.14
N HIS A 255 4.70 4.88 -5.52
CA HIS A 255 5.57 5.93 -6.03
C HIS A 255 6.13 5.58 -7.42
N LYS A 256 6.61 4.34 -7.58
CA LYS A 256 7.13 3.85 -8.86
C LYS A 256 6.06 3.90 -9.96
N PHE A 257 4.85 3.40 -9.69
CA PHE A 257 3.71 3.50 -10.59
C PHE A 257 3.43 4.97 -10.98
N SER A 258 3.35 5.86 -9.99
CA SER A 258 3.06 7.27 -10.23
C SER A 258 4.09 7.97 -11.10
N ASN A 259 5.37 7.62 -10.99
CA ASN A 259 6.42 8.12 -11.85
C ASN A 259 6.22 7.66 -13.30
N ASP A 260 5.91 6.39 -13.51
CA ASP A 260 5.65 5.85 -14.86
C ASP A 260 4.45 6.55 -15.51
N ILE A 261 3.35 6.76 -14.78
CA ILE A 261 2.19 7.49 -15.31
C ILE A 261 2.56 8.93 -15.68
N ARG A 262 3.32 9.63 -14.86
CA ARG A 262 3.77 11.01 -15.14
C ARG A 262 4.64 11.08 -16.40
N LEU A 263 5.54 10.11 -16.59
CA LEU A 263 6.37 10.01 -17.80
C LEU A 263 5.53 9.65 -19.03
N LEU A 264 4.59 8.72 -18.91
CA LEU A 264 3.69 8.34 -20.00
C LEU A 264 2.75 9.49 -20.39
N GLN A 265 2.29 10.27 -19.43
CA GLN A 265 1.48 11.47 -19.68
C GLN A 265 2.29 12.57 -20.36
N HIS A 266 3.56 12.76 -20.00
CA HIS A 266 4.49 13.63 -20.74
C HIS A 266 4.61 13.19 -22.20
N LEU A 267 4.70 11.89 -22.44
CA LEU A 267 4.73 11.31 -23.80
C LEU A 267 3.37 11.38 -24.51
N LYS A 268 2.29 11.75 -23.83
CA LYS A 268 0.91 11.78 -24.30
C LYS A 268 0.37 10.39 -24.71
N GLU A 269 0.93 9.33 -24.15
CA GLU A 269 0.57 7.94 -24.45
C GLU A 269 -0.51 7.40 -23.53
N VAL A 270 -0.40 7.71 -22.24
CA VAL A 270 -1.37 7.36 -21.20
C VAL A 270 -1.53 8.54 -20.25
N GLU A 271 -2.76 8.83 -19.87
CA GLU A 271 -3.08 9.92 -18.94
C GLU A 271 -3.90 9.39 -17.75
N GLU A 272 -3.70 10.00 -16.59
CA GLU A 272 -4.61 9.80 -15.47
C GLU A 272 -6.00 10.41 -15.76
N PRO A 273 -7.07 9.97 -15.04
CA PRO A 273 -8.40 10.50 -15.27
C PRO A 273 -8.49 12.01 -15.02
N PHE A 274 -9.26 12.69 -15.85
CA PHE A 274 -9.51 14.13 -15.75
C PHE A 274 -11.00 14.40 -15.78
N GLU A 275 -11.54 14.99 -14.73
CA GLU A 275 -12.97 15.24 -14.60
C GLU A 275 -13.42 16.44 -15.43
N LYS A 276 -14.70 16.42 -15.86
CA LYS A 276 -15.27 17.43 -16.76
C LYS A 276 -15.09 18.87 -16.25
N ASN A 277 -15.17 19.08 -14.94
CA ASN A 277 -15.08 20.41 -14.33
C ASN A 277 -13.72 20.64 -13.63
N GLN A 278 -12.77 19.71 -13.78
CA GLN A 278 -11.46 19.82 -13.16
C GLN A 278 -10.64 20.91 -13.87
N ILE A 279 -9.93 21.73 -13.11
CA ILE A 279 -8.98 22.73 -13.62
C ILE A 279 -7.56 22.18 -13.44
N GLY A 280 -6.88 21.93 -14.56
CA GLY A 280 -5.51 21.41 -14.54
C GLY A 280 -4.44 22.47 -14.39
N SER A 281 -4.77 23.71 -14.74
CA SER A 281 -3.83 24.85 -14.64
C SER A 281 -4.60 26.17 -14.57
N SER A 282 -4.17 27.05 -13.69
CA SER A 282 -4.75 28.40 -13.55
C SER A 282 -4.40 29.33 -14.73
N ALA A 283 -3.31 29.06 -15.45
CA ALA A 283 -2.81 29.91 -16.53
C ALA A 283 -3.05 29.34 -17.93
N MET A 284 -3.06 28.02 -18.08
CA MET A 284 -3.18 27.35 -19.38
C MET A 284 -4.35 26.37 -19.33
N ALA A 285 -5.51 26.81 -19.78
CA ALA A 285 -6.80 26.14 -19.59
C ALA A 285 -6.86 24.67 -20.10
N TYR A 286 -6.13 24.36 -21.19
CA TYR A 286 -6.12 23.01 -21.77
C TYR A 286 -5.12 22.07 -21.10
N LYS A 287 -4.21 22.59 -20.25
CA LYS A 287 -3.12 21.81 -19.63
C LYS A 287 -3.66 20.83 -18.59
N ARG A 288 -3.40 19.56 -18.79
CA ARG A 288 -3.76 18.49 -17.84
C ARG A 288 -2.52 18.04 -17.09
N ASN A 289 -2.43 18.45 -15.83
CA ASN A 289 -1.33 18.02 -14.96
C ASN A 289 -1.67 16.67 -14.29
N PRO A 290 -0.72 15.76 -14.14
CA PRO A 290 -0.94 14.47 -13.46
C PRO A 290 -0.96 14.65 -11.93
N MET A 291 -1.88 15.47 -11.42
CA MET A 291 -1.90 15.91 -10.02
C MET A 291 -2.16 14.77 -9.03
N ARG A 292 -2.93 13.76 -9.43
CA ARG A 292 -3.19 12.57 -8.59
C ARG A 292 -1.93 11.73 -8.45
N SER A 293 -1.24 11.48 -9.55
CA SER A 293 0.05 10.77 -9.55
C SER A 293 1.14 11.54 -8.79
N GLU A 294 1.19 12.87 -8.92
CA GLU A 294 2.11 13.71 -8.12
C GLU A 294 1.80 13.63 -6.63
N ARG A 295 0.52 13.56 -6.25
CA ARG A 295 0.08 13.41 -4.87
C ARG A 295 0.43 12.03 -4.30
N ILE A 296 0.26 10.96 -5.08
CA ILE A 296 0.73 9.61 -4.71
C ILE A 296 2.22 9.68 -4.38
N ALA A 297 3.05 10.23 -5.26
CA ALA A 297 4.49 10.34 -5.06
C ALA A 297 4.84 11.11 -3.79
N SER A 298 4.16 12.23 -3.55
CA SER A 298 4.41 13.10 -2.40
C SER A 298 4.01 12.44 -1.06
N LEU A 299 2.86 11.78 -1.00
CA LEU A 299 2.45 11.01 0.18
C LEU A 299 3.35 9.79 0.41
N ALA A 300 3.78 9.12 -0.66
CA ALA A 300 4.71 7.99 -0.57
C ALA A 300 6.06 8.39 0.04
N ASN A 301 6.59 9.55 -0.33
CA ASN A 301 7.80 10.09 0.30
C ASN A 301 7.62 10.29 1.80
N TYR A 302 6.45 10.77 2.23
CA TYR A 302 6.12 10.93 3.64
C TYR A 302 6.14 9.59 4.38
N VAL A 303 5.46 8.57 3.86
CA VAL A 303 5.40 7.23 4.48
C VAL A 303 6.79 6.59 4.59
N MET A 304 7.59 6.66 3.51
CA MET A 304 8.95 6.10 3.51
C MET A 304 9.86 6.79 4.55
N ALA A 305 9.72 8.11 4.72
CA ALA A 305 10.43 8.84 5.76
C ALA A 305 9.91 8.50 7.17
N ASP A 306 8.59 8.38 7.34
CA ASP A 306 7.94 8.05 8.61
C ASP A 306 8.34 6.66 9.14
N MET A 307 8.63 5.71 8.26
CA MET A 307 9.14 4.37 8.64
C MET A 307 10.37 4.43 9.56
N MET A 308 11.17 5.49 9.48
CA MET A 308 12.35 5.66 10.34
C MET A 308 11.98 5.86 11.82
N ASN A 309 10.82 6.43 12.11
CA ASN A 309 10.38 6.67 13.48
C ASN A 309 10.30 5.39 14.32
N PRO A 310 9.49 4.38 14.00
CA PRO A 310 9.39 3.17 14.79
C PRO A 310 10.69 2.34 14.78
N MET A 311 11.51 2.44 13.73
CA MET A 311 12.81 1.80 13.67
C MET A 311 13.75 2.37 14.74
N LEU A 312 13.83 3.71 14.84
CA LEU A 312 14.62 4.40 15.86
C LEU A 312 14.08 4.10 17.26
N VAL A 313 12.77 4.22 17.46
CA VAL A 313 12.11 3.94 18.74
C VAL A 313 12.40 2.51 19.22
N ALA A 314 12.31 1.51 18.33
CA ALA A 314 12.59 0.13 18.68
C ALA A 314 14.05 -0.07 19.13
N SER A 315 15.00 0.66 18.55
CA SER A 315 16.43 0.56 18.87
C SER A 315 16.83 1.27 20.16
N THR A 316 16.02 2.24 20.61
CA THR A 316 16.33 3.06 21.80
C THR A 316 15.54 2.66 23.05
N GLN A 317 14.77 1.58 23.02
CA GLN A 317 14.08 1.07 24.22
C GLN A 317 15.08 0.56 25.26
N TRP A 318 14.77 0.82 26.54
CA TRP A 318 15.60 0.38 27.67
C TRP A 318 14.91 -0.70 28.49
N PHE A 319 15.58 -1.80 28.68
CA PHE A 319 15.15 -2.91 29.58
C PHE A 319 13.64 -3.25 29.35
N GLU A 320 12.86 -3.25 30.43
CA GLU A 320 11.45 -3.63 30.40
C GLU A 320 10.51 -2.50 29.98
N ARG A 321 10.97 -1.24 30.06
CA ARG A 321 10.17 -0.06 29.66
C ARG A 321 10.99 1.23 29.61
N THR A 322 10.83 2.00 28.55
CA THR A 322 11.03 3.45 28.53
C THR A 322 9.74 4.12 27.97
N LEU A 323 9.60 5.42 28.08
CA LEU A 323 8.41 6.15 27.63
C LEU A 323 8.64 6.96 26.36
N ASP A 324 9.82 6.94 25.78
CA ASP A 324 10.21 7.69 24.59
C ASP A 324 9.43 7.24 23.32
N ASP A 325 8.88 6.03 23.33
CA ASP A 325 7.98 5.53 22.28
C ASP A 325 6.61 6.23 22.28
N SER A 326 6.12 6.64 23.44
CA SER A 326 4.71 7.02 23.64
C SER A 326 4.25 8.17 22.74
N ALA A 327 4.96 9.30 22.74
CA ALA A 327 4.62 10.43 21.91
C ALA A 327 4.89 10.14 20.42
N ASN A 328 6.02 9.50 20.11
CA ASN A 328 6.41 9.20 18.74
C ASN A 328 5.39 8.29 18.04
N LYS A 329 5.02 7.16 18.66
CA LYS A 329 4.08 6.22 18.02
C LYS A 329 2.66 6.75 17.86
N ARG A 330 2.25 7.70 18.71
CA ARG A 330 0.95 8.38 18.59
C ARG A 330 0.82 9.23 17.32
N LEU A 331 1.97 9.63 16.75
CA LEU A 331 2.07 10.37 15.50
C LEU A 331 2.37 9.40 14.36
N SER A 332 3.50 8.71 14.43
CA SER A 332 4.04 7.93 13.31
C SER A 332 3.11 6.79 12.85
N ILE A 333 2.50 6.04 13.76
CA ILE A 333 1.65 4.91 13.38
C ILE A 333 0.36 5.36 12.69
N PRO A 334 -0.48 6.21 13.30
CA PRO A 334 -1.70 6.67 12.64
C PRO A 334 -1.42 7.40 11.33
N GLU A 335 -0.43 8.29 11.30
CA GLU A 335 -0.13 9.08 10.10
C GLU A 335 0.39 8.22 8.96
N GLY A 336 1.20 7.19 9.24
CA GLY A 336 1.62 6.22 8.24
C GLY A 336 0.43 5.50 7.59
N PHE A 337 -0.53 5.05 8.40
CA PHE A 337 -1.75 4.41 7.90
C PHE A 337 -2.66 5.36 7.13
N LEU A 338 -2.89 6.57 7.66
CA LEU A 338 -3.70 7.59 6.98
C LEU A 338 -3.12 7.96 5.62
N ALA A 339 -1.80 8.10 5.53
CA ALA A 339 -1.13 8.41 4.28
C ALA A 339 -1.22 7.26 3.26
N VAL A 340 -0.98 6.00 3.67
CA VAL A 340 -1.11 4.83 2.79
C VAL A 340 -2.54 4.63 2.34
N ASP A 341 -3.51 4.85 3.20
CA ASP A 341 -4.93 4.80 2.87
C ASP A 341 -5.26 5.79 1.74
N GLY A 342 -4.81 7.03 1.86
CA GLY A 342 -4.96 8.05 0.81
C GLY A 342 -4.22 7.71 -0.49
N ILE A 343 -3.03 7.11 -0.39
CA ILE A 343 -2.27 6.62 -1.55
C ILE A 343 -3.07 5.56 -2.31
N LEU A 344 -3.63 4.58 -1.61
CA LEU A 344 -4.36 3.48 -2.24
C LEU A 344 -5.68 3.94 -2.87
N ASP A 345 -6.38 4.89 -2.26
CA ASP A 345 -7.58 5.49 -2.87
C ASP A 345 -7.22 6.26 -4.16
N LEU A 346 -6.14 7.04 -4.13
CA LEU A 346 -5.65 7.70 -5.34
C LEU A 346 -5.19 6.70 -6.40
N TYR A 347 -4.47 5.66 -6.01
CA TYR A 347 -4.00 4.62 -6.93
C TYR A 347 -5.18 3.93 -7.62
N LEU A 348 -6.17 3.51 -6.83
CA LEU A 348 -7.39 2.89 -7.35
C LEU A 348 -8.12 3.80 -8.34
N ASN A 349 -8.30 5.07 -7.99
CA ASN A 349 -8.94 6.05 -8.85
C ASN A 349 -8.17 6.28 -10.15
N VAL A 350 -6.85 6.40 -10.09
CA VAL A 350 -6.02 6.60 -11.28
C VAL A 350 -6.12 5.40 -12.21
N VAL A 351 -6.01 4.17 -11.68
CA VAL A 351 -6.06 2.96 -12.52
C VAL A 351 -7.42 2.76 -13.17
N ASP A 352 -8.52 2.92 -12.40
CA ASP A 352 -9.89 2.80 -12.93
C ASP A 352 -10.16 3.78 -14.08
N GLY A 353 -9.53 4.95 -14.05
CA GLY A 353 -9.73 6.01 -15.03
C GLY A 353 -8.63 6.22 -16.07
N LEU A 354 -7.61 5.36 -16.15
CA LEU A 354 -6.50 5.51 -17.10
C LEU A 354 -6.99 5.59 -18.55
N VAL A 355 -6.54 6.63 -19.25
CA VAL A 355 -6.83 6.87 -20.66
C VAL A 355 -5.60 6.52 -21.50
N VAL A 356 -5.74 5.57 -22.43
CA VAL A 356 -4.68 5.18 -23.36
C VAL A 356 -4.96 5.79 -24.73
N TYR A 357 -3.93 6.32 -25.39
CA TYR A 357 -3.99 6.93 -26.71
C TYR A 357 -3.25 6.07 -27.76
N PRO A 358 -3.88 5.02 -28.33
CA PRO A 358 -3.22 4.08 -29.24
C PRO A 358 -2.57 4.74 -30.46
N LYS A 359 -3.18 5.80 -31.00
CA LYS A 359 -2.65 6.51 -32.17
C LYS A 359 -1.35 7.28 -31.87
N VAL A 360 -1.24 7.84 -30.67
CA VAL A 360 0.00 8.51 -30.22
C VAL A 360 1.10 7.48 -30.01
N ILE A 361 0.75 6.36 -29.36
CA ILE A 361 1.66 5.22 -29.13
C ILE A 361 2.17 4.68 -30.50
N GLU A 362 1.26 4.42 -31.45
CA GLU A 362 1.59 3.94 -32.80
C GLU A 362 2.55 4.89 -33.52
N LYS A 363 2.23 6.20 -33.54
CA LYS A 363 3.09 7.21 -34.17
C LYS A 363 4.50 7.21 -33.59
N ARG A 364 4.66 7.16 -32.28
CA ARG A 364 5.95 7.12 -31.62
C ARG A 364 6.70 5.83 -31.92
N LEU A 365 6.01 4.70 -31.79
CA LEU A 365 6.61 3.39 -32.06
C LEU A 365 7.11 3.30 -33.50
N MET A 366 6.29 3.75 -34.47
CA MET A 366 6.66 3.70 -35.88
C MET A 366 7.82 4.63 -36.25
N SER A 367 8.09 5.69 -35.48
CA SER A 367 9.27 6.55 -35.69
C SER A 367 10.60 5.87 -35.29
N GLU A 368 10.56 4.87 -34.42
CA GLU A 368 11.73 4.16 -33.92
C GLU A 368 11.87 2.73 -34.47
N LEU A 369 10.75 2.14 -34.89
CA LEU A 369 10.70 0.73 -35.33
C LEU A 369 11.66 0.40 -36.48
N PRO A 370 11.90 1.27 -37.50
CA PRO A 370 12.87 0.98 -38.55
C PRO A 370 14.27 0.66 -38.01
N PHE A 371 14.71 1.35 -36.97
CA PHE A 371 16.02 1.06 -36.35
C PHE A 371 16.05 -0.29 -35.64
N MET A 372 14.93 -0.73 -35.09
CA MET A 372 14.79 -2.01 -34.35
C MET A 372 14.59 -3.19 -35.32
N ALA A 373 14.04 -2.94 -36.49
CA ALA A 373 13.76 -3.95 -37.51
C ALA A 373 14.95 -4.28 -38.41
N THR A 374 16.09 -3.62 -38.23
CA THR A 374 17.27 -3.77 -39.09
C THR A 374 17.77 -5.21 -39.23
N GLU A 375 17.71 -6.01 -38.17
CA GLU A 375 18.08 -7.42 -38.22
C GLU A 375 17.12 -8.23 -39.12
N ASN A 376 15.81 -8.02 -38.96
CA ASN A 376 14.79 -8.70 -39.78
C ASN A 376 14.92 -8.30 -41.25
N ILE A 377 15.14 -7.01 -41.52
CA ILE A 377 15.37 -6.49 -42.89
C ILE A 377 16.61 -7.13 -43.50
N MET A 378 17.70 -7.21 -42.74
CA MET A 378 18.93 -7.86 -43.17
C MET A 378 18.68 -9.33 -43.50
N MET A 379 17.96 -10.07 -42.66
CA MET A 379 17.65 -11.48 -42.92
C MET A 379 16.77 -11.68 -44.14
N ASP A 380 15.83 -10.79 -44.39
CA ASP A 380 15.01 -10.84 -45.60
C ASP A 380 15.83 -10.52 -46.87
N ALA A 381 16.76 -9.57 -46.79
CA ALA A 381 17.71 -9.28 -47.88
C ALA A 381 18.67 -10.45 -48.15
N VAL A 382 19.11 -11.16 -47.13
CA VAL A 382 19.92 -12.39 -47.29
C VAL A 382 19.13 -13.48 -48.00
N LYS A 383 17.85 -13.68 -47.62
CA LYS A 383 16.96 -14.62 -48.35
C LYS A 383 16.77 -14.24 -49.80
N ALA A 384 16.80 -12.92 -50.13
CA ALA A 384 16.75 -12.41 -51.48
C ALA A 384 18.09 -12.54 -52.22
N GLY A 385 19.14 -13.14 -51.64
CA GLY A 385 20.43 -13.43 -52.30
C GLY A 385 21.57 -12.49 -51.93
N GLY A 386 21.38 -11.59 -50.93
CA GLY A 386 22.42 -10.66 -50.48
C GLY A 386 23.46 -11.30 -49.55
N ASP A 387 24.69 -10.74 -49.50
CA ASP A 387 25.72 -11.11 -48.56
C ASP A 387 25.47 -10.50 -47.18
N ARG A 388 25.47 -11.36 -46.15
CA ARG A 388 25.12 -10.93 -44.77
C ARG A 388 26.12 -9.89 -44.23
N GLN A 389 27.40 -10.00 -44.52
CA GLN A 389 28.42 -9.09 -43.98
C GLN A 389 28.37 -7.73 -44.66
N GLU A 390 28.20 -7.71 -45.96
CA GLU A 390 28.04 -6.48 -46.74
C GLU A 390 26.74 -5.76 -46.31
N LEU A 391 25.65 -6.49 -46.20
CA LEU A 391 24.35 -5.94 -45.78
C LEU A 391 24.41 -5.36 -44.36
N HIS A 392 25.14 -6.01 -43.43
CA HIS A 392 25.29 -5.51 -42.08
C HIS A 392 26.00 -4.14 -42.05
N GLU A 393 27.08 -4.00 -42.82
CA GLU A 393 27.78 -2.72 -42.86
C GLU A 393 26.95 -1.64 -43.54
N ARG A 394 26.25 -1.98 -44.62
CA ARG A 394 25.33 -1.01 -45.28
C ARG A 394 24.21 -0.56 -44.37
N ILE A 395 23.55 -1.47 -43.62
CA ILE A 395 22.52 -1.10 -42.64
C ILE A 395 23.10 -0.16 -41.57
N ARG A 396 24.32 -0.43 -41.10
CA ARG A 396 25.00 0.43 -40.14
C ARG A 396 25.18 1.85 -40.69
N GLU A 397 25.71 1.99 -41.92
CA GLU A 397 25.92 3.28 -42.55
C GLU A 397 24.58 4.04 -42.76
N LEU A 398 23.57 3.37 -43.33
CA LEU A 398 22.26 3.97 -43.60
C LEU A 398 21.51 4.33 -42.28
N SER A 399 21.71 3.54 -41.22
CA SER A 399 21.17 3.85 -39.88
C SER A 399 21.81 5.10 -39.28
N MET A 400 23.13 5.27 -39.48
CA MET A 400 23.84 6.49 -39.06
C MET A 400 23.37 7.72 -39.83
N GLU A 401 23.12 7.59 -41.14
CA GLU A 401 22.56 8.65 -41.96
C GLU A 401 21.14 9.02 -41.53
N ALA A 402 20.23 8.05 -41.38
CA ALA A 402 18.88 8.27 -40.89
C ALA A 402 18.88 8.89 -39.50
N GLY A 403 19.74 8.40 -38.60
CA GLY A 403 19.92 8.96 -37.26
C GLY A 403 20.37 10.43 -37.27
N ARG A 404 21.26 10.80 -38.18
CA ARG A 404 21.68 12.19 -38.38
C ARG A 404 20.50 13.05 -38.90
N ASN A 405 19.73 12.55 -39.87
CA ASN A 405 18.56 13.25 -40.40
C ASN A 405 17.54 13.54 -39.28
N VAL A 406 17.30 12.58 -38.40
CA VAL A 406 16.38 12.76 -37.26
C VAL A 406 16.95 13.76 -36.23
N LYS A 407 18.21 13.57 -35.80
CA LYS A 407 18.76 14.31 -34.65
C LYS A 407 19.31 15.69 -35.01
N ALA A 408 20.02 15.78 -36.14
CA ALA A 408 20.66 17.04 -36.53
C ALA A 408 19.74 17.93 -37.38
N GLU A 409 18.85 17.34 -38.17
CA GLU A 409 18.04 18.07 -39.14
C GLU A 409 16.54 18.11 -38.74
N GLY A 410 16.14 17.38 -37.70
CA GLY A 410 14.74 17.34 -37.22
C GLY A 410 13.76 16.73 -38.21
N LYS A 411 14.25 15.89 -39.12
CA LYS A 411 13.44 15.19 -40.14
C LYS A 411 12.86 13.91 -39.58
N ASP A 412 11.85 13.37 -40.25
CA ASP A 412 11.33 12.03 -39.95
C ASP A 412 12.38 10.96 -40.27
N ASN A 413 12.24 9.80 -39.60
CA ASN A 413 13.10 8.63 -39.86
C ASN A 413 12.84 8.09 -41.27
N ASN A 414 13.83 8.16 -42.13
CA ASN A 414 13.77 7.73 -43.53
C ASN A 414 14.64 6.48 -43.82
N LEU A 415 14.94 5.67 -42.78
CA LEU A 415 15.79 4.49 -42.95
C LEU A 415 15.24 3.50 -43.99
N LEU A 416 13.92 3.28 -44.02
CA LEU A 416 13.30 2.36 -44.98
C LEU A 416 13.47 2.86 -46.44
N GLU A 417 13.35 4.16 -46.66
CA GLU A 417 13.55 4.79 -47.96
C GLU A 417 15.02 4.67 -48.38
N LEU A 418 15.95 4.89 -47.47
CA LEU A 418 17.38 4.72 -47.75
C LEU A 418 17.73 3.28 -48.12
N ILE A 419 17.19 2.29 -47.38
CA ILE A 419 17.40 0.86 -47.67
C ILE A 419 16.75 0.48 -48.99
N ALA A 420 15.53 0.95 -49.28
CA ALA A 420 14.83 0.66 -50.55
C ALA A 420 15.57 1.24 -51.79
N ALA A 421 16.28 2.36 -51.62
CA ALA A 421 17.07 2.99 -52.65
C ALA A 421 18.43 2.32 -52.89
N ASP A 422 18.88 1.49 -51.96
CA ASP A 422 20.18 0.79 -52.03
C ASP A 422 20.07 -0.56 -52.76
N PRO A 423 20.71 -0.72 -53.93
CA PRO A 423 20.59 -1.96 -54.71
C PRO A 423 21.06 -3.23 -54.01
N SER A 424 21.89 -3.12 -53.00
CA SER A 424 22.43 -4.28 -52.24
C SER A 424 21.35 -5.08 -51.53
N PHE A 425 20.22 -4.45 -51.17
CA PHE A 425 19.13 -5.11 -50.43
C PHE A 425 18.13 -5.79 -51.40
N ASN A 426 17.95 -5.27 -52.59
CA ASN A 426 16.97 -5.78 -53.54
C ASN A 426 15.56 -5.95 -52.90
N LEU A 427 15.15 -5.04 -52.03
CA LEU A 427 13.87 -5.02 -51.33
C LEU A 427 13.10 -3.72 -51.67
N PRO A 428 11.95 -3.81 -52.35
CA PRO A 428 11.13 -2.64 -52.61
C PRO A 428 10.57 -2.04 -51.31
N LEU A 429 10.35 -0.73 -51.26
CA LEU A 429 9.83 0.00 -50.11
C LEU A 429 8.53 -0.63 -49.55
N GLU A 430 7.65 -1.08 -50.43
CA GLU A 430 6.36 -1.71 -50.07
C GLU A 430 6.58 -3.06 -49.33
N GLU A 431 7.61 -3.81 -49.65
CA GLU A 431 7.98 -5.04 -48.95
C GLU A 431 8.60 -4.71 -47.56
N LEU A 432 9.47 -3.69 -47.50
CA LEU A 432 10.01 -3.21 -46.25
C LEU A 432 8.92 -2.73 -45.27
N LYS A 433 7.92 -2.00 -45.80
CA LYS A 433 6.76 -1.56 -44.97
C LYS A 433 5.96 -2.72 -44.39
N LYS A 434 5.87 -3.86 -45.05
CA LYS A 434 5.19 -5.07 -44.54
C LYS A 434 5.91 -5.68 -43.34
N THR A 435 7.22 -5.46 -43.21
CA THR A 435 7.99 -5.91 -42.06
C THR A 435 7.76 -5.05 -40.82
N MET A 436 7.17 -3.84 -40.99
CA MET A 436 6.93 -2.87 -39.92
C MET A 436 5.61 -3.13 -39.19
N ASP A 437 5.21 -4.37 -39.00
CA ASP A 437 4.07 -4.71 -38.11
C ASP A 437 4.57 -4.78 -36.65
N PRO A 438 4.17 -3.83 -35.78
CA PRO A 438 4.66 -3.78 -34.40
C PRO A 438 4.41 -5.05 -33.62
N LYS A 439 3.35 -5.80 -33.93
CA LYS A 439 3.01 -7.06 -33.25
C LYS A 439 4.05 -8.15 -33.40
N LYS A 440 4.90 -8.08 -34.42
CA LYS A 440 5.98 -9.04 -34.64
C LYS A 440 7.19 -8.81 -33.73
N TYR A 441 7.24 -7.67 -33.02
CA TYR A 441 8.42 -7.25 -32.23
C TYR A 441 8.18 -7.23 -30.73
N VAL A 442 6.98 -7.58 -30.26
CA VAL A 442 6.62 -7.57 -28.82
C VAL A 442 7.02 -8.85 -28.07
N GLY A 443 7.65 -9.82 -28.78
CA GLY A 443 8.04 -11.09 -28.18
C GLY A 443 6.84 -11.83 -27.57
N ARG A 444 7.01 -12.35 -26.37
CA ARG A 444 5.97 -13.08 -25.62
C ARG A 444 5.14 -12.16 -24.70
N ALA A 445 5.15 -10.84 -24.89
CA ALA A 445 4.48 -9.93 -23.98
C ALA A 445 2.99 -10.24 -23.77
N PRO A 446 2.15 -10.50 -24.81
CA PRO A 446 0.76 -10.90 -24.62
C PRO A 446 0.60 -12.19 -23.79
N GLN A 447 1.36 -13.23 -24.14
CA GLN A 447 1.31 -14.52 -23.44
C GLN A 447 1.79 -14.42 -21.99
N GLN A 448 2.81 -13.60 -21.72
CA GLN A 448 3.28 -13.35 -20.36
C GLN A 448 2.22 -12.65 -19.50
N VAL A 449 1.41 -11.75 -20.11
CA VAL A 449 0.27 -11.15 -19.40
C VAL A 449 -0.76 -12.22 -19.04
N GLU A 450 -1.16 -13.05 -20.00
CA GLU A 450 -2.13 -14.12 -19.77
C GLU A 450 -1.66 -15.11 -18.69
N GLU A 451 -0.45 -15.64 -18.84
CA GLU A 451 0.17 -16.57 -17.87
C GLU A 451 0.21 -15.95 -16.46
N PHE A 452 0.69 -14.73 -16.33
CA PHE A 452 0.78 -14.08 -15.03
C PHE A 452 -0.58 -13.80 -14.40
N LEU A 453 -1.56 -13.38 -15.18
CA LEU A 453 -2.91 -13.16 -14.68
C LEU A 453 -3.56 -14.49 -14.26
N ASP A 454 -3.43 -15.54 -15.06
CA ASP A 454 -4.08 -16.84 -14.80
C ASP A 454 -3.44 -17.58 -13.63
N GLU A 455 -2.13 -17.62 -13.58
CA GLU A 455 -1.40 -18.45 -12.62
C GLU A 455 -1.19 -17.76 -11.26
N VAL A 456 -1.11 -16.41 -11.24
CA VAL A 456 -0.73 -15.68 -10.03
C VAL A 456 -1.86 -14.77 -9.52
N ILE A 457 -2.45 -13.96 -10.38
CA ILE A 457 -3.33 -12.88 -9.92
C ILE A 457 -4.78 -13.36 -9.74
N ARG A 458 -5.37 -14.07 -10.70
CA ARG A 458 -6.75 -14.56 -10.58
C ARG A 458 -6.99 -15.44 -9.36
N PRO A 459 -6.07 -16.36 -8.97
CA PRO A 459 -6.22 -17.08 -7.70
C PRO A 459 -6.31 -16.15 -6.49
N VAL A 460 -5.46 -15.13 -6.41
CA VAL A 460 -5.52 -14.13 -5.33
C VAL A 460 -6.85 -13.37 -5.32
N LEU A 461 -7.33 -12.95 -6.49
CA LEU A 461 -8.59 -12.23 -6.59
C LEU A 461 -9.80 -13.11 -6.24
N GLU A 462 -9.80 -14.39 -6.63
CA GLU A 462 -10.86 -15.34 -6.27
C GLU A 462 -10.90 -15.58 -4.76
N GLU A 463 -9.76 -15.77 -4.11
CA GLU A 463 -9.67 -15.89 -2.66
C GLU A 463 -10.20 -14.66 -1.91
N ASN A 464 -10.19 -13.51 -2.55
CA ASN A 464 -10.56 -12.21 -1.97
C ASN A 464 -11.82 -11.60 -2.60
N LYS A 465 -12.61 -12.38 -3.32
CA LYS A 465 -13.78 -11.89 -4.07
C LYS A 465 -14.77 -11.08 -3.23
N ASP A 466 -14.93 -11.43 -1.96
CA ASP A 466 -15.83 -10.74 -1.02
C ASP A 466 -15.34 -9.32 -0.63
N LEU A 467 -14.07 -9.02 -0.89
CA LEU A 467 -13.46 -7.71 -0.64
C LEU A 467 -13.46 -6.79 -1.86
N LEU A 468 -13.75 -7.34 -3.05
CA LEU A 468 -13.65 -6.62 -4.31
C LEU A 468 -14.85 -5.69 -4.56
N GLY A 469 -14.68 -4.74 -5.46
CA GLY A 469 -15.73 -3.84 -5.93
C GLY A 469 -15.88 -2.55 -5.14
N ILE A 470 -14.89 -2.19 -4.32
CA ILE A 470 -14.87 -0.86 -3.69
C ILE A 470 -14.58 0.22 -4.74
N LYS A 471 -15.14 1.40 -4.52
CA LYS A 471 -14.83 2.59 -5.31
C LYS A 471 -14.00 3.53 -4.46
N ALA A 472 -13.01 4.15 -5.09
CA ALA A 472 -12.22 5.17 -4.43
C ALA A 472 -13.04 6.46 -4.27
N GLU A 473 -13.11 6.97 -3.04
CA GLU A 473 -13.63 8.30 -2.75
C GLU A 473 -12.45 9.27 -2.66
N ILE A 474 -12.39 10.21 -3.60
CA ILE A 474 -11.35 11.25 -3.61
C ILE A 474 -11.98 12.57 -3.21
N ASN A 475 -11.44 13.17 -2.17
CA ASN A 475 -11.92 14.47 -1.66
C ASN A 475 -11.23 15.67 -2.32
N VAL A 476 -10.14 15.46 -3.05
CA VAL A 476 -9.33 16.51 -3.70
C VAL A 476 -8.62 16.02 -4.95
#